data_4adca97acccd2d261ff5a51a5cb8d0e8
#
_entry.id   4adca97acccd2d261ff5a51a5cb8d0e8
#
_cell.length_a   1.000
_cell.length_b   1.000
_cell.length_c   1.000
_cell.angle_alpha   90.00
_cell.angle_beta   90.00
_cell.angle_gamma   90.00
#
_symmetry.space_group_name_H-M   'P 1'
#
loop_
_entity.id
_entity.type
_entity.pdbx_description
1 polymer ?
#
loop_
_entity_poly.entity_id
_entity_poly.type
_entity_poly.pdbx_seq_one_letter_code
_entity_poly.pdbx_strand_id
1 'polypeptide(L)'
;MQTIYDRKNSNLIDSHYRSARGQPGIFAGKDGFDIYVEKDTSLKGAAIASEANAGKNRLSTGTFSFSDLKNEADYSAKSIGAEYHHYGSYDKMSWKEKNKVYNTISLSPSLSMPAKGDANSTTTSAVAPGTIDIRENPTQDVSALNRDTNNALNELGRIFDKQKIEEQQELAAAFGEEAFRLAHNLPDDGSARKVAVHAIIGGLMSQITGAGFASGAIGAGVNEAIIGEIKKIKDPGTAQIVSAIVGAAAAKAVGGNAGSGATSAASGTKWNYLLEWQYRRMREELSKAVRKWVCQEFCVNHFSVCRIIVFHEFRHTLIHQQLVANERPVWYPAP
;
A
#
# COMPACT_ATOMS: atom_id res chain seq x y z
N MET A 1 31.12 -14.77 14.55
CA MET A 1 30.73 -13.72 13.59
C MET A 1 29.50 -13.02 14.17
N GLN A 2 29.64 -11.80 14.65
CA GLN A 2 28.51 -11.13 15.31
C GLN A 2 27.98 -10.07 14.35
N THR A 3 26.87 -10.40 13.69
CA THR A 3 26.10 -9.44 12.91
C THR A 3 25.10 -8.81 13.87
N ILE A 4 25.16 -7.52 14.08
CA ILE A 4 24.15 -6.80 14.84
C ILE A 4 23.11 -6.34 13.86
N TYR A 5 21.91 -6.85 14.00
CA TYR A 5 20.72 -6.42 13.30
C TYR A 5 19.73 -5.89 14.34
N ASP A 6 19.36 -4.65 14.24
CA ASP A 6 18.31 -4.05 15.07
C ASP A 6 17.27 -3.41 14.16
N ARG A 7 16.03 -3.79 14.35
CA ARG A 7 14.87 -3.25 13.64
C ARG A 7 13.89 -2.70 14.65
N LYS A 8 13.66 -1.41 14.61
CA LYS A 8 12.61 -0.77 15.38
C LYS A 8 11.49 -0.33 14.46
N ASN A 9 10.33 -0.94 14.63
CA ASN A 9 9.11 -0.57 13.92
C ASN A 9 8.07 -0.07 14.91
N SER A 10 7.40 1.02 14.57
CA SER A 10 6.17 1.47 15.20
C SER A 10 5.00 1.09 14.30
N ASN A 11 4.21 0.13 14.73
CA ASN A 11 2.98 -0.25 14.05
C ASN A 11 1.83 0.53 14.68
N LEU A 12 1.22 1.41 13.90
CA LEU A 12 0.00 2.10 14.27
C LEU A 12 -1.15 1.45 13.51
N ILE A 13 -2.10 0.91 14.30
CA ILE A 13 -3.35 0.36 13.79
C ILE A 13 -4.46 1.11 14.53
N ASP A 14 -5.36 1.71 13.76
CA ASP A 14 -6.55 2.36 14.24
C ASP A 14 -7.75 1.75 13.52
N SER A 15 -8.78 1.36 14.26
CA SER A 15 -9.99 0.80 13.67
C SER A 15 -11.22 1.20 14.46
N HIS A 16 -12.21 1.65 13.74
CA HIS A 16 -13.50 2.07 14.27
C HIS A 16 -14.58 1.19 13.67
N TYR A 17 -15.47 0.70 14.50
CA TYR A 17 -16.58 -0.11 14.05
C TYR A 17 -17.82 0.20 14.88
N ARG A 18 -18.86 0.66 14.21
CA ARG A 18 -20.18 0.92 14.78
C ARG A 18 -21.25 0.43 13.82
N SER A 19 -21.93 -0.63 14.17
CA SER A 19 -23.00 -1.19 13.35
C SER A 19 -24.09 -1.78 14.24
N ALA A 20 -25.33 -1.64 13.80
CA ALA A 20 -26.44 -2.39 14.34
C ALA A 20 -26.25 -3.88 14.03
N ARG A 21 -26.16 -4.73 15.06
CA ARG A 21 -26.03 -6.19 14.92
C ARG A 21 -27.36 -6.92 14.86
N GLY A 22 -28.44 -6.21 15.05
CA GLY A 22 -29.79 -6.69 14.99
C GLY A 22 -30.72 -5.51 15.02
N GLN A 23 -31.89 -5.63 14.46
CA GLN A 23 -32.90 -4.57 14.47
C GLN A 23 -33.80 -4.75 15.66
N PRO A 24 -33.82 -3.82 16.65
CA PRO A 24 -34.78 -3.86 17.71
C PRO A 24 -36.19 -3.61 17.14
N GLY A 25 -37.19 -4.24 17.72
CA GLY A 25 -38.53 -4.03 17.20
C GLY A 25 -39.58 -5.06 17.65
N ILE A 26 -40.73 -4.94 17.06
CA ILE A 26 -41.84 -5.87 17.19
C ILE A 26 -41.95 -6.63 15.88
N PHE A 27 -41.97 -7.95 15.94
CA PHE A 27 -42.08 -8.82 14.78
C PHE A 27 -43.34 -9.67 14.90
N ALA A 28 -44.35 -9.31 14.18
CA ALA A 28 -45.64 -10.01 14.14
C ALA A 28 -45.67 -11.02 12.98
N GLY A 29 -46.34 -12.14 13.19
CA GLY A 29 -46.55 -13.16 12.15
C GLY A 29 -47.69 -12.81 11.19
N LYS A 30 -48.33 -13.84 10.63
CA LYS A 30 -49.38 -13.74 9.60
C LYS A 30 -50.69 -13.11 10.08
N ASP A 31 -50.88 -12.96 11.37
CA ASP A 31 -52.08 -12.33 11.95
C ASP A 31 -51.97 -10.81 12.10
N GLY A 32 -50.75 -10.26 11.84
CA GLY A 32 -50.54 -8.83 11.90
C GLY A 32 -50.35 -8.29 13.32
N PHE A 33 -50.51 -6.98 13.47
CA PHE A 33 -50.41 -6.32 14.77
C PHE A 33 -51.49 -5.26 14.91
N ASP A 34 -52.02 -5.11 16.14
CA ASP A 34 -52.82 -3.98 16.58
C ASP A 34 -52.16 -3.42 17.84
N ILE A 35 -51.42 -2.32 17.66
CA ILE A 35 -50.61 -1.71 18.72
C ILE A 35 -51.21 -0.36 19.10
N TYR A 36 -51.54 -0.22 20.38
CA TYR A 36 -51.95 1.03 20.96
C TYR A 36 -50.95 1.53 21.97
N VAL A 37 -50.43 2.73 21.74
CA VAL A 37 -49.49 3.42 22.62
C VAL A 37 -50.13 4.73 23.08
N GLU A 38 -50.30 4.89 24.37
CA GLU A 38 -51.01 6.07 24.91
C GLU A 38 -50.29 7.37 24.59
N LYS A 39 -48.95 7.39 24.71
CA LYS A 39 -48.10 8.58 24.51
C LYS A 39 -47.28 8.47 23.24
N ASP A 40 -46.00 8.18 23.38
CA ASP A 40 -45.01 8.37 22.34
C ASP A 40 -44.51 7.04 21.79
N THR A 41 -44.43 6.95 20.46
CA THR A 41 -43.67 5.90 19.79
C THR A 41 -42.45 6.53 19.12
N SER A 42 -41.26 6.05 19.47
CA SER A 42 -40.00 6.49 18.85
C SER A 42 -39.23 5.29 18.30
N LEU A 43 -38.98 5.32 17.00
CA LEU A 43 -38.20 4.32 16.31
C LEU A 43 -36.82 4.89 15.96
N LYS A 44 -35.75 4.24 16.40
CA LYS A 44 -34.37 4.59 16.03
C LYS A 44 -33.65 3.36 15.49
N GLY A 45 -33.63 3.23 14.14
CA GLY A 45 -33.19 2.03 13.48
C GLY A 45 -33.96 0.78 13.87
N ALA A 46 -35.22 0.96 14.25
CA ALA A 46 -36.07 -0.09 14.79
C ALA A 46 -37.19 -0.47 13.81
N ALA A 47 -37.72 -1.68 13.91
CA ALA A 47 -38.80 -2.13 13.05
C ALA A 47 -40.05 -2.56 13.80
N ILE A 48 -41.21 -2.24 13.25
CA ILE A 48 -42.46 -2.90 13.55
C ILE A 48 -42.86 -3.70 12.29
N ALA A 49 -42.48 -4.96 12.28
CA ALA A 49 -42.60 -5.85 11.13
C ALA A 49 -43.81 -6.77 11.25
N SER A 50 -44.31 -7.22 10.11
CA SER A 50 -45.41 -8.16 10.03
C SER A 50 -45.34 -8.98 8.73
N GLU A 51 -45.72 -10.26 8.81
CA GLU A 51 -45.94 -11.11 7.65
C GLU A 51 -47.38 -11.01 7.10
N ALA A 52 -48.25 -10.22 7.72
CA ALA A 52 -49.63 -10.08 7.35
C ALA A 52 -49.85 -9.04 6.25
N ASN A 53 -51.00 -9.09 5.61
CA ASN A 53 -51.47 -8.05 4.71
C ASN A 53 -51.71 -6.72 5.48
N ALA A 54 -51.53 -5.60 4.79
CA ALA A 54 -51.61 -4.26 5.35
C ALA A 54 -52.90 -3.98 6.19
N GLY A 55 -54.05 -4.54 5.81
CA GLY A 55 -55.31 -4.37 6.52
C GLY A 55 -55.34 -5.00 7.92
N LYS A 56 -54.38 -5.83 8.29
CA LYS A 56 -54.24 -6.44 9.62
C LYS A 56 -53.25 -5.72 10.52
N ASN A 57 -52.60 -4.66 10.03
CA ASN A 57 -51.55 -3.95 10.74
C ASN A 57 -52.06 -2.56 11.13
N ARG A 58 -52.08 -2.29 12.42
CA ARG A 58 -52.48 -0.99 12.96
C ARG A 58 -51.56 -0.55 14.10
N LEU A 59 -51.04 0.66 13.98
CA LEU A 59 -50.31 1.36 15.05
C LEU A 59 -51.12 2.64 15.38
N SER A 60 -51.59 2.76 16.61
CA SER A 60 -52.17 4.00 17.12
C SER A 60 -51.32 4.54 18.25
N THR A 61 -50.83 5.76 18.13
CA THR A 61 -49.90 6.37 19.08
C THR A 61 -50.24 7.84 19.31
N GLY A 62 -49.92 8.43 20.46
CA GLY A 62 -50.04 9.85 20.70
C GLY A 62 -49.16 10.65 19.74
N THR A 63 -47.86 10.53 19.89
CA THR A 63 -46.88 11.09 18.94
C THR A 63 -46.08 9.97 18.26
N PHE A 64 -45.49 10.30 17.11
CA PHE A 64 -44.64 9.35 16.37
C PHE A 64 -43.37 10.02 15.88
N SER A 65 -42.23 9.45 16.21
CA SER A 65 -40.94 9.88 15.70
C SER A 65 -40.12 8.70 15.18
N PHE A 66 -39.31 8.92 14.15
CA PHE A 66 -38.44 7.92 13.63
C PHE A 66 -37.14 8.53 13.13
N SER A 67 -36.05 7.77 13.24
CA SER A 67 -34.72 8.13 12.73
C SER A 67 -33.93 6.87 12.42
N ASP A 68 -33.06 6.97 11.44
CA ASP A 68 -32.21 5.87 11.01
C ASP A 68 -30.94 5.83 11.85
N LEU A 69 -30.28 4.66 11.85
CA LEU A 69 -28.96 4.45 12.43
C LEU A 69 -27.92 4.36 11.32
N LYS A 70 -26.92 5.22 11.39
CA LYS A 70 -25.74 5.11 10.53
C LYS A 70 -24.80 4.05 11.08
N ASN A 71 -24.46 3.11 10.23
CA ASN A 71 -23.43 2.12 10.47
C ASN A 71 -22.14 2.58 9.78
N GLU A 72 -21.06 2.58 10.50
CA GLU A 72 -19.76 3.07 10.03
C GLU A 72 -18.68 2.09 10.46
N ALA A 73 -17.77 1.83 9.58
CA ALA A 73 -16.57 1.06 9.85
C ALA A 73 -15.40 1.67 9.07
N ASP A 74 -14.31 1.90 9.74
CA ASP A 74 -13.07 2.35 9.11
C ASP A 74 -11.86 1.75 9.79
N TYR A 75 -10.77 1.64 9.06
CA TYR A 75 -9.48 1.29 9.63
C TYR A 75 -8.34 1.98 8.90
N SER A 76 -7.25 2.19 9.62
CA SER A 76 -5.96 2.54 9.05
C SER A 76 -4.85 1.74 9.72
N ALA A 77 -3.92 1.24 8.93
CA ALA A 77 -2.73 0.54 9.40
C ALA A 77 -1.50 1.08 8.69
N LYS A 78 -0.46 1.41 9.46
CA LYS A 78 0.83 1.87 8.93
C LYS A 78 1.95 1.34 9.81
N SER A 79 3.10 1.05 9.21
CA SER A 79 4.32 0.75 9.92
C SER A 79 5.42 1.68 9.46
N ILE A 80 6.07 2.33 10.41
CA ILE A 80 7.22 3.20 10.18
C ILE A 80 8.32 2.75 11.11
N GLY A 81 9.49 2.50 10.56
CA GLY A 81 10.63 2.07 11.34
C GLY A 81 11.95 2.39 10.66
N ALA A 82 13.00 1.97 11.31
CA ALA A 82 14.35 2.01 10.78
C ALA A 82 15.03 0.67 11.05
N GLU A 83 15.80 0.24 10.09
CA GLU A 83 16.66 -0.94 10.16
C GLU A 83 18.10 -0.48 10.25
N TYR A 84 18.80 -0.96 11.26
CA TYR A 84 20.22 -0.74 11.43
C TYR A 84 20.95 -2.06 11.25
N HIS A 85 21.96 -2.04 10.37
CA HIS A 85 22.80 -3.18 10.10
C HIS A 85 24.24 -2.82 10.39
N HIS A 86 24.92 -3.63 11.19
CA HIS A 86 26.35 -3.56 11.41
C HIS A 86 26.98 -4.92 11.14
N TYR A 87 27.82 -4.97 10.13
CA TYR A 87 28.52 -6.19 9.71
C TYR A 87 30.00 -6.09 10.10
N GLY A 88 30.34 -6.56 11.30
CA GLY A 88 31.69 -6.46 11.85
C GLY A 88 32.79 -7.20 11.11
N SER A 89 32.45 -7.99 10.09
CA SER A 89 33.39 -8.77 9.31
C SER A 89 33.13 -8.68 7.81
N TYR A 90 32.74 -7.50 7.32
CA TYR A 90 32.42 -7.29 5.91
C TYR A 90 33.52 -7.78 4.95
N ASP A 91 34.78 -7.54 5.29
CA ASP A 91 35.91 -7.95 4.45
C ASP A 91 36.08 -9.48 4.35
N LYS A 92 35.58 -10.20 5.37
CA LYS A 92 35.61 -11.67 5.43
C LYS A 92 34.34 -12.32 4.83
N MET A 93 33.37 -11.55 4.42
CA MET A 93 32.15 -12.07 3.82
C MET A 93 32.39 -12.63 2.43
N SER A 94 31.68 -13.71 2.11
CA SER A 94 31.62 -14.23 0.75
C SER A 94 30.94 -13.21 -0.19
N TRP A 95 31.17 -13.36 -1.48
CA TRP A 95 30.57 -12.49 -2.49
C TRP A 95 29.03 -12.47 -2.42
N LYS A 96 28.39 -13.64 -2.17
CA LYS A 96 26.93 -13.75 -1.99
C LYS A 96 26.42 -12.99 -0.77
N GLU A 97 27.21 -12.96 0.29
CA GLU A 97 26.86 -12.23 1.52
C GLU A 97 27.08 -10.74 1.34
N LYS A 98 28.16 -10.31 0.68
CA LYS A 98 28.43 -8.90 0.37
C LYS A 98 27.35 -8.27 -0.51
N ASN A 99 26.73 -9.03 -1.41
CA ASN A 99 25.64 -8.55 -2.25
C ASN A 99 24.32 -8.29 -1.49
N LYS A 100 24.17 -8.84 -0.29
CA LYS A 100 23.01 -8.58 0.56
C LYS A 100 23.20 -7.37 1.46
N VAL A 101 24.39 -6.81 1.50
CA VAL A 101 24.76 -5.70 2.38
C VAL A 101 25.33 -4.55 1.58
N TYR A 102 24.76 -3.38 1.77
CA TYR A 102 25.16 -2.18 1.05
C TYR A 102 26.41 -1.53 1.64
N ASN A 103 26.62 -1.73 2.96
CA ASN A 103 27.69 -1.12 3.71
C ASN A 103 27.99 -1.93 4.97
N THR A 104 29.15 -1.71 5.60
CA THR A 104 29.49 -2.30 6.91
C THR A 104 28.56 -1.82 8.02
N ILE A 105 28.07 -0.60 7.88
CA ILE A 105 27.06 0.03 8.73
C ILE A 105 26.05 0.65 7.80
N SER A 106 24.76 0.35 7.96
CA SER A 106 23.70 1.00 7.21
C SER A 106 22.48 1.28 8.09
N LEU A 107 21.90 2.45 7.91
CA LEU A 107 20.59 2.81 8.44
C LEU A 107 19.65 2.97 7.25
N SER A 108 18.61 2.19 7.17
CA SER A 108 17.61 2.29 6.11
C SER A 108 16.20 2.38 6.68
N PRO A 109 15.28 3.05 5.96
CA PRO A 109 13.90 3.11 6.43
C PRO A 109 13.23 1.75 6.27
N SER A 110 12.49 1.34 7.29
CA SER A 110 11.60 0.17 7.26
C SER A 110 10.17 0.69 7.16
N LEU A 111 9.63 0.70 5.96
CA LEU A 111 8.31 1.25 5.67
C LEU A 111 7.42 0.16 5.09
N SER A 112 6.20 0.02 5.63
CA SER A 112 5.15 -0.72 4.95
C SER A 112 4.19 0.22 4.24
N MET A 113 3.60 -0.24 3.14
CA MET A 113 2.55 0.52 2.48
C MET A 113 1.38 0.69 3.44
N PRO A 114 0.92 1.92 3.72
CA PRO A 114 -0.25 2.12 4.57
C PRO A 114 -1.47 1.44 3.97
N ALA A 115 -2.22 0.74 4.82
CA ALA A 115 -3.49 0.14 4.45
C ALA A 115 -4.64 0.89 5.11
N LYS A 116 -5.72 1.08 4.39
CA LYS A 116 -6.96 1.67 4.91
C LYS A 116 -8.17 1.11 4.19
N GLY A 117 -9.29 1.15 4.88
CA GLY A 117 -10.58 0.82 4.31
C GLY A 117 -11.68 1.47 5.10
N ASP A 118 -12.79 1.72 4.45
CA ASP A 118 -14.02 2.26 5.03
C ASP A 118 -15.23 1.56 4.44
N ALA A 119 -16.29 1.48 5.22
CA ALA A 119 -17.60 1.04 4.80
C ALA A 119 -18.67 1.75 5.61
N ASN A 120 -19.80 2.00 4.99
CA ASN A 120 -20.95 2.56 5.64
C ASN A 120 -22.23 1.92 5.12
N SER A 121 -23.25 1.91 5.97
CA SER A 121 -24.61 1.52 5.63
C SER A 121 -25.58 2.25 6.55
N THR A 122 -26.88 2.10 6.30
CA THR A 122 -27.91 2.71 7.13
C THR A 122 -28.93 1.65 7.50
N THR A 123 -29.11 1.41 8.80
CA THR A 123 -30.23 0.63 9.31
C THR A 123 -31.42 1.57 9.47
N THR A 124 -32.43 1.37 8.66
CA THR A 124 -33.58 2.27 8.61
C THR A 124 -34.61 1.92 9.66
N SER A 125 -35.30 2.95 10.17
CA SER A 125 -36.52 2.73 10.93
C SER A 125 -37.66 2.34 9.98
N ALA A 126 -38.37 1.27 10.30
CA ALA A 126 -39.37 0.73 9.40
C ALA A 126 -40.65 0.29 10.13
N VAL A 127 -41.78 0.47 9.46
CA VAL A 127 -43.08 -0.08 9.90
C VAL A 127 -43.73 -0.77 8.72
N ALA A 128 -44.11 -2.03 8.89
CA ALA A 128 -44.79 -2.81 7.85
C ALA A 128 -46.03 -2.05 7.30
N PRO A 129 -46.39 -2.30 6.03
CA PRO A 129 -47.61 -1.69 5.46
C PRO A 129 -48.80 -1.90 6.34
N GLY A 130 -49.58 -0.81 6.61
CA GLY A 130 -50.72 -0.79 7.48
C GLY A 130 -51.10 0.65 7.89
N THR A 131 -52.07 0.80 8.77
CA THR A 131 -52.54 2.11 9.28
C THR A 131 -51.62 2.58 10.40
N ILE A 132 -51.18 3.83 10.31
CA ILE A 132 -50.51 4.56 11.39
C ILE A 132 -51.42 5.73 11.75
N ASP A 133 -51.97 5.70 12.96
CA ASP A 133 -52.87 6.69 13.50
C ASP A 133 -52.11 7.48 14.59
N ILE A 134 -51.76 8.73 14.29
CA ILE A 134 -51.04 9.63 15.19
C ILE A 134 -52.04 10.62 15.77
N ARG A 135 -52.49 10.34 16.97
CA ARG A 135 -53.66 11.03 17.55
C ARG A 135 -53.42 12.50 17.85
N GLU A 136 -52.20 12.89 18.23
CA GLU A 136 -51.85 14.29 18.54
C GLU A 136 -51.45 15.11 17.30
N ASN A 137 -51.07 14.42 16.20
CA ASN A 137 -50.77 15.06 14.92
C ASN A 137 -51.23 14.19 13.73
N PRO A 138 -52.57 14.13 13.46
CA PRO A 138 -53.08 13.25 12.40
C PRO A 138 -52.62 13.57 10.98
N THR A 139 -52.04 14.75 10.77
CA THR A 139 -51.52 15.20 9.46
C THR A 139 -50.03 15.09 9.33
N GLN A 140 -49.36 14.43 10.29
CA GLN A 140 -47.92 14.23 10.23
C GLN A 140 -47.52 13.46 8.97
N ASP A 141 -46.57 14.03 8.22
CA ASP A 141 -45.99 13.34 7.07
C ASP A 141 -45.07 12.18 7.53
N VAL A 142 -45.43 10.99 7.14
CA VAL A 142 -44.66 9.76 7.38
C VAL A 142 -44.18 9.12 6.06
N SER A 143 -44.17 9.88 4.96
CA SER A 143 -43.76 9.39 3.65
C SER A 143 -42.29 8.94 3.59
N ALA A 144 -41.46 9.55 4.44
CA ALA A 144 -40.04 9.17 4.58
C ALA A 144 -39.82 7.89 5.40
N LEU A 145 -40.85 7.36 6.08
CA LEU A 145 -40.75 6.13 6.85
C LEU A 145 -40.63 4.93 5.91
N ASN A 146 -39.60 4.10 6.13
CA ASN A 146 -39.47 2.86 5.37
C ASN A 146 -40.61 1.89 5.65
N ARG A 147 -41.21 1.38 4.58
CA ARG A 147 -42.32 0.40 4.67
C ARG A 147 -41.88 -1.03 4.35
N ASP A 148 -40.61 -1.19 3.92
CA ASP A 148 -39.99 -2.48 3.71
C ASP A 148 -39.17 -2.88 4.96
N THR A 149 -39.80 -3.63 5.82
CA THR A 149 -39.20 -4.12 7.07
C THR A 149 -38.22 -5.27 6.87
N ASN A 150 -38.25 -5.94 5.70
CA ASN A 150 -37.35 -7.06 5.41
C ASN A 150 -35.93 -6.58 5.05
N ASN A 151 -35.82 -5.38 4.46
CA ASN A 151 -34.55 -4.80 4.04
C ASN A 151 -34.18 -3.55 4.89
N ALA A 152 -34.72 -3.45 6.10
CA ALA A 152 -34.46 -2.30 6.99
C ALA A 152 -33.12 -2.44 7.75
N LEU A 153 -32.72 -3.66 8.11
CA LEU A 153 -31.45 -3.94 8.74
C LEU A 153 -30.34 -4.03 7.69
N ASN A 154 -29.38 -3.13 7.78
CA ASN A 154 -28.20 -3.13 6.92
C ASN A 154 -26.94 -3.20 7.78
N GLU A 155 -26.72 -4.35 8.42
CA GLU A 155 -25.53 -4.59 9.23
C GLU A 155 -24.25 -4.54 8.38
N LEU A 156 -23.22 -3.88 8.90
CA LEU A 156 -21.89 -3.95 8.30
C LEU A 156 -21.16 -5.20 8.79
N GLY A 157 -20.58 -5.95 7.85
CA GLY A 157 -19.56 -6.93 8.17
C GLY A 157 -18.30 -6.26 8.74
N ARG A 158 -17.50 -7.01 9.46
CA ARG A 158 -16.19 -6.54 9.90
C ARG A 158 -15.28 -6.34 8.68
N ILE A 159 -14.80 -5.12 8.49
CA ILE A 159 -13.88 -4.79 7.40
C ILE A 159 -12.41 -4.86 7.81
N PHE A 160 -12.14 -4.77 9.12
CA PHE A 160 -10.78 -4.90 9.67
C PHE A 160 -10.43 -6.38 9.83
N ASP A 161 -9.42 -6.82 9.10
CA ASP A 161 -8.80 -8.13 9.20
C ASP A 161 -7.28 -7.95 9.13
N LYS A 162 -6.62 -8.19 10.26
CA LYS A 162 -5.16 -7.98 10.40
C LYS A 162 -4.37 -8.82 9.41
N GLN A 163 -4.74 -10.10 9.24
CA GLN A 163 -4.03 -11.01 8.34
C GLN A 163 -4.16 -10.52 6.88
N LYS A 164 -5.37 -10.18 6.47
CA LYS A 164 -5.62 -9.65 5.11
C LYS A 164 -4.85 -8.36 4.84
N ILE A 165 -4.72 -7.50 5.85
CA ILE A 165 -3.96 -6.25 5.73
C ILE A 165 -2.46 -6.56 5.55
N GLU A 166 -1.91 -7.48 6.36
CA GLU A 166 -0.52 -7.92 6.26
C GLU A 166 -0.24 -8.53 4.88
N GLU A 167 -1.11 -9.41 4.39
CA GLU A 167 -1.03 -10.00 3.04
C GLU A 167 -1.06 -8.94 1.93
N GLN A 168 -1.92 -7.93 2.04
CA GLN A 168 -1.97 -6.81 1.09
C GLN A 168 -0.69 -5.97 1.12
N GLN A 169 -0.12 -5.73 2.29
CA GLN A 169 1.14 -5.00 2.44
C GLN A 169 2.32 -5.79 1.87
N GLU A 170 2.38 -7.09 2.10
CA GLU A 170 3.38 -7.99 1.51
C GLU A 170 3.25 -8.05 -0.02
N LEU A 171 2.03 -8.17 -0.53
CA LEU A 171 1.76 -8.16 -1.98
C LEU A 171 2.22 -6.84 -2.61
N ALA A 172 1.90 -5.71 -1.99
CA ALA A 172 2.31 -4.40 -2.49
C ALA A 172 3.85 -4.26 -2.48
N ALA A 173 4.52 -4.79 -1.45
CA ALA A 173 5.98 -4.77 -1.35
C ALA A 173 6.62 -5.65 -2.42
N ALA A 174 6.16 -6.90 -2.59
CA ALA A 174 6.67 -7.84 -3.59
C ALA A 174 6.43 -7.32 -5.02
N PHE A 175 5.24 -6.79 -5.30
CA PHE A 175 4.94 -6.15 -6.57
C PHE A 175 5.87 -4.97 -6.85
N GLY A 176 6.07 -4.08 -5.86
CA GLY A 176 6.95 -2.92 -5.98
C GLY A 176 8.40 -3.32 -6.24
N GLU A 177 8.90 -4.35 -5.53
CA GLU A 177 10.24 -4.88 -5.74
C GLU A 177 10.47 -5.30 -7.18
N GLU A 178 9.63 -6.19 -7.71
CA GLU A 178 9.80 -6.70 -9.07
C GLU A 178 9.55 -5.63 -10.14
N ALA A 179 8.50 -4.82 -9.96
CA ALA A 179 8.13 -3.81 -10.94
C ALA A 179 9.19 -2.69 -11.05
N PHE A 180 9.73 -2.19 -9.92
CA PHE A 180 10.81 -1.18 -9.97
C PHE A 180 12.12 -1.76 -10.48
N ARG A 181 12.39 -3.05 -10.21
CA ARG A 181 13.56 -3.74 -10.76
C ARG A 181 13.48 -3.86 -12.29
N LEU A 182 12.32 -4.15 -12.84
CA LEU A 182 12.09 -4.13 -14.28
C LEU A 182 12.18 -2.72 -14.86
N ALA A 183 11.61 -1.73 -14.16
CA ALA A 183 11.66 -0.33 -14.57
C ALA A 183 13.08 0.25 -14.57
N HIS A 184 14.00 -0.32 -13.78
CA HIS A 184 15.41 0.06 -13.79
C HIS A 184 16.05 -0.07 -15.20
N ASN A 185 15.64 -1.08 -15.96
CA ASN A 185 16.18 -1.36 -17.30
C ASN A 185 15.64 -0.41 -18.39
N LEU A 186 14.69 0.46 -18.07
CA LEU A 186 14.19 1.45 -19.02
C LEU A 186 15.27 2.49 -19.34
N PRO A 187 15.36 2.93 -20.61
CA PRO A 187 16.33 3.94 -21.00
C PRO A 187 16.15 5.24 -20.22
N ASP A 188 17.25 5.80 -19.79
CA ASP A 188 17.32 7.14 -19.16
C ASP A 188 17.56 8.17 -20.27
N ASP A 189 16.60 8.27 -21.21
CA ASP A 189 16.68 9.05 -22.45
C ASP A 189 16.16 10.50 -22.30
N GLY A 190 15.94 10.95 -21.04
CA GLY A 190 15.34 12.24 -20.72
C GLY A 190 13.84 12.31 -21.04
N SER A 191 13.25 11.22 -21.53
CA SER A 191 11.79 11.14 -21.72
C SER A 191 11.10 10.95 -20.37
N ALA A 192 9.87 11.47 -20.26
CA ALA A 192 9.05 11.28 -19.07
C ALA A 192 8.56 9.82 -18.86
N ARG A 193 8.95 8.88 -19.73
CA ARG A 193 8.48 7.48 -19.69
C ARG A 193 8.83 6.79 -18.40
N LYS A 194 10.08 6.92 -17.95
CA LYS A 194 10.54 6.28 -16.71
C LYS A 194 9.81 6.84 -15.50
N VAL A 195 9.64 8.16 -15.45
CA VAL A 195 8.83 8.84 -14.43
C VAL A 195 7.39 8.34 -14.43
N ALA A 196 6.76 8.21 -15.62
CA ALA A 196 5.40 7.71 -15.74
C ALA A 196 5.28 6.24 -15.27
N VAL A 197 6.23 5.38 -15.63
CA VAL A 197 6.24 3.98 -15.19
C VAL A 197 6.40 3.89 -13.68
N HIS A 198 7.33 4.66 -13.08
CA HIS A 198 7.48 4.72 -11.62
C HIS A 198 6.20 5.22 -10.93
N ALA A 199 5.54 6.23 -11.50
CA ALA A 199 4.26 6.72 -10.99
C ALA A 199 3.18 5.62 -11.03
N ILE A 200 3.07 4.87 -12.13
CA ILE A 200 2.12 3.76 -12.24
C ILE A 200 2.41 2.69 -11.20
N ILE A 201 3.68 2.28 -11.03
CA ILE A 201 4.08 1.26 -10.05
C ILE A 201 3.72 1.72 -8.64
N GLY A 202 4.13 2.92 -8.24
CA GLY A 202 3.82 3.47 -6.92
C GLY A 202 2.31 3.62 -6.69
N GLY A 203 1.57 4.01 -7.72
CA GLY A 203 0.11 4.10 -7.68
C GLY A 203 -0.56 2.74 -7.45
N LEU A 204 -0.13 1.70 -8.15
CA LEU A 204 -0.64 0.34 -7.98
C LEU A 204 -0.31 -0.22 -6.59
N MET A 205 0.92 -0.02 -6.08
CA MET A 205 1.28 -0.40 -4.72
C MET A 205 0.33 0.22 -3.68
N SER A 206 0.05 1.50 -3.81
CA SER A 206 -0.87 2.22 -2.93
C SER A 206 -2.32 1.78 -3.09
N GLN A 207 -2.74 1.41 -4.30
CA GLN A 207 -4.08 0.91 -4.59
C GLN A 207 -4.33 -0.48 -3.99
N ILE A 208 -3.34 -1.38 -4.03
CA ILE A 208 -3.43 -2.74 -3.44
C ILE A 208 -3.81 -2.67 -1.97
N THR A 209 -3.32 -1.68 -1.22
CA THR A 209 -3.59 -1.52 0.21
C THR A 209 -4.75 -0.57 0.51
N GLY A 210 -5.47 -0.08 -0.50
CA GLY A 210 -6.60 0.83 -0.33
C GLY A 210 -6.22 2.28 0.02
N ALA A 211 -4.92 2.62 0.03
CA ALA A 211 -4.46 3.97 0.37
C ALA A 211 -4.60 5.00 -0.78
N GLY A 212 -5.10 4.55 -1.94
CA GLY A 212 -5.42 5.38 -3.10
C GLY A 212 -4.26 5.54 -4.08
N PHE A 213 -4.54 5.33 -5.37
CA PHE A 213 -3.56 5.33 -6.46
C PHE A 213 -2.72 6.62 -6.51
N ALA A 214 -3.38 7.79 -6.45
CA ALA A 214 -2.70 9.08 -6.63
C ALA A 214 -1.55 9.31 -5.63
N SER A 215 -1.72 8.88 -4.38
CA SER A 215 -0.71 9.08 -3.33
C SER A 215 0.62 8.39 -3.64
N GLY A 216 0.55 7.12 -4.03
CA GLY A 216 1.74 6.35 -4.41
C GLY A 216 2.33 6.81 -5.75
N ALA A 217 1.46 7.12 -6.72
CA ALA A 217 1.87 7.58 -8.03
C ALA A 217 2.69 8.87 -7.97
N ILE A 218 2.21 9.86 -7.22
CA ILE A 218 2.91 11.13 -7.08
C ILE A 218 4.21 10.95 -6.31
N GLY A 219 4.23 10.16 -5.24
CA GLY A 219 5.44 9.90 -4.47
C GLY A 219 6.54 9.27 -5.32
N ALA A 220 6.23 8.20 -6.05
CA ALA A 220 7.19 7.50 -6.90
C ALA A 220 7.58 8.33 -8.14
N GLY A 221 6.63 9.01 -8.77
CA GLY A 221 6.87 9.84 -9.95
C GLY A 221 7.77 11.03 -9.66
N VAL A 222 7.50 11.79 -8.59
CA VAL A 222 8.34 12.92 -8.17
C VAL A 222 9.74 12.44 -7.78
N ASN A 223 9.84 11.32 -7.05
CA ASN A 223 11.13 10.75 -6.70
C ASN A 223 11.96 10.39 -7.93
N GLU A 224 11.37 9.75 -8.94
CA GLU A 224 12.09 9.41 -10.17
C GLU A 224 12.47 10.67 -10.96
N ALA A 225 11.61 11.69 -10.98
CA ALA A 225 11.94 12.95 -11.64
C ALA A 225 13.19 13.65 -11.06
N ILE A 226 13.46 13.46 -9.76
CA ILE A 226 14.65 14.01 -9.10
C ILE A 226 15.71 12.96 -8.78
N ILE A 227 15.60 11.76 -9.32
CA ILE A 227 16.49 10.63 -8.97
C ILE A 227 17.98 10.96 -9.22
N GLY A 228 18.28 11.84 -10.18
CA GLY A 228 19.62 12.32 -10.45
C GLY A 228 20.25 13.06 -9.26
N GLU A 229 19.47 13.80 -8.49
CA GLU A 229 19.92 14.44 -7.26
C GLU A 229 20.04 13.45 -6.11
N ILE A 230 19.09 12.52 -5.98
CA ILE A 230 19.14 11.45 -4.99
C ILE A 230 20.38 10.57 -5.17
N LYS A 231 20.77 10.27 -6.43
CA LYS A 231 21.96 9.48 -6.77
C LYS A 231 23.29 10.14 -6.33
N LYS A 232 23.32 11.44 -6.02
CA LYS A 232 24.50 12.12 -5.47
C LYS A 232 24.74 11.77 -4.00
N ILE A 233 23.74 11.27 -3.29
CA ILE A 233 23.83 10.82 -1.91
C ILE A 233 24.58 9.48 -1.88
N LYS A 234 25.77 9.47 -1.27
CA LYS A 234 26.67 8.30 -1.28
C LYS A 234 26.14 7.13 -0.44
N ASP A 235 25.43 7.43 0.66
CA ASP A 235 24.89 6.40 1.53
C ASP A 235 23.49 5.99 1.07
N PRO A 236 23.29 4.71 0.70
CA PRO A 236 22.01 4.22 0.17
C PRO A 236 20.84 4.32 1.15
N GLY A 237 21.11 4.17 2.44
CA GLY A 237 20.08 4.30 3.47
C GLY A 237 19.60 5.75 3.57
N THR A 238 20.52 6.70 3.61
CA THR A 238 20.21 8.13 3.57
C THR A 238 19.46 8.51 2.29
N ALA A 239 19.84 7.97 1.13
CA ALA A 239 19.15 8.20 -0.13
C ALA A 239 17.68 7.73 -0.05
N GLN A 240 17.41 6.57 0.53
CA GLN A 240 16.04 6.07 0.75
C GLN A 240 15.24 6.96 1.74
N ILE A 241 15.88 7.44 2.81
CA ILE A 241 15.23 8.33 3.78
C ILE A 241 14.84 9.65 3.10
N VAL A 242 15.75 10.25 2.35
CA VAL A 242 15.46 11.49 1.60
C VAL A 242 14.33 11.26 0.59
N SER A 243 14.36 10.15 -0.13
CA SER A 243 13.29 9.76 -1.05
C SER A 243 11.94 9.62 -0.34
N ALA A 244 11.92 8.97 0.82
CA ALA A 244 10.71 8.84 1.64
C ALA A 244 10.14 10.21 2.04
N ILE A 245 11.00 11.13 2.47
CA ILE A 245 10.59 12.50 2.87
C ILE A 245 10.01 13.24 1.65
N VAL A 246 10.71 13.21 0.51
CA VAL A 246 10.25 13.85 -0.72
C VAL A 246 8.92 13.26 -1.18
N GLY A 247 8.80 11.95 -1.23
CA GLY A 247 7.56 11.27 -1.62
C GLY A 247 6.39 11.55 -0.68
N ALA A 248 6.66 11.62 0.63
CA ALA A 248 5.65 12.00 1.63
C ALA A 248 5.16 13.44 1.40
N ALA A 249 6.08 14.36 1.22
CA ALA A 249 5.77 15.78 0.99
C ALA A 249 4.98 15.97 -0.31
N ALA A 250 5.39 15.32 -1.39
CA ALA A 250 4.72 15.38 -2.68
C ALA A 250 3.28 14.84 -2.61
N ALA A 251 3.07 13.67 -1.98
CA ALA A 251 1.74 13.11 -1.80
C ALA A 251 0.86 14.01 -0.92
N LYS A 252 1.43 14.57 0.15
CA LYS A 252 0.69 15.48 1.06
C LYS A 252 0.29 16.77 0.38
N ALA A 253 1.13 17.33 -0.48
CA ALA A 253 0.86 18.57 -1.21
C ALA A 253 -0.40 18.50 -2.10
N VAL A 254 -0.78 17.30 -2.56
CA VAL A 254 -2.00 17.06 -3.34
C VAL A 254 -3.15 16.48 -2.51
N GLY A 255 -3.08 16.55 -1.18
CA GLY A 255 -4.10 16.01 -0.30
C GLY A 255 -4.10 14.49 -0.13
N GLY A 256 -3.05 13.82 -0.62
CA GLY A 256 -2.90 12.37 -0.57
C GLY A 256 -2.31 11.84 0.74
N ASN A 257 -2.12 10.52 0.79
CA ASN A 257 -1.52 9.81 1.92
C ASN A 257 0.02 9.94 1.89
N ALA A 258 0.58 10.66 2.85
CA ALA A 258 2.02 10.87 2.95
C ALA A 258 2.82 9.56 3.11
N GLY A 259 2.29 8.59 3.87
CA GLY A 259 2.93 7.28 4.05
C GLY A 259 3.03 6.49 2.76
N SER A 260 1.99 6.52 1.91
CA SER A 260 2.02 5.87 0.59
C SER A 260 3.04 6.52 -0.33
N GLY A 261 3.09 7.86 -0.36
CA GLY A 261 4.10 8.60 -1.11
C GLY A 261 5.52 8.27 -0.65
N ALA A 262 5.72 8.23 0.68
CA ALA A 262 7.01 7.86 1.28
C ALA A 262 7.46 6.46 0.88
N THR A 263 6.58 5.47 1.06
CA THR A 263 6.90 4.05 0.80
C THR A 263 7.17 3.81 -0.67
N SER A 264 6.35 4.38 -1.57
CA SER A 264 6.53 4.24 -3.02
C SER A 264 7.84 4.89 -3.50
N ALA A 265 8.17 6.07 -3.01
CA ALA A 265 9.42 6.77 -3.33
C ALA A 265 10.65 6.01 -2.82
N ALA A 266 10.65 5.59 -1.55
CA ALA A 266 11.75 4.82 -0.96
C ALA A 266 11.95 3.47 -1.68
N SER A 267 10.86 2.77 -2.04
CA SER A 267 10.92 1.53 -2.82
C SER A 267 11.51 1.76 -4.20
N GLY A 268 11.10 2.82 -4.91
CA GLY A 268 11.67 3.19 -6.19
C GLY A 268 13.17 3.43 -6.08
N THR A 269 13.63 4.17 -5.08
CA THR A 269 15.06 4.38 -4.84
C THR A 269 15.77 3.07 -4.48
N LYS A 270 15.20 2.26 -3.62
CA LYS A 270 15.77 0.99 -3.20
C LYS A 270 16.06 0.08 -4.40
N TRP A 271 15.08 -0.14 -5.26
CA TRP A 271 15.15 -1.15 -6.31
C TRP A 271 15.70 -0.63 -7.65
N ASN A 272 15.67 0.69 -7.87
CA ASN A 272 16.26 1.31 -9.05
C ASN A 272 17.72 1.72 -8.81
N TYR A 273 17.97 2.49 -7.75
CA TYR A 273 19.30 3.05 -7.48
C TYR A 273 20.29 2.04 -6.90
N LEU A 274 19.83 1.16 -5.99
CA LEU A 274 20.73 0.24 -5.30
C LEU A 274 21.27 -0.87 -6.22
N LEU A 275 20.48 -1.31 -7.20
CA LEU A 275 20.96 -2.22 -8.23
C LEU A 275 22.14 -1.60 -8.98
N GLU A 276 22.05 -0.36 -9.43
CA GLU A 276 23.13 0.34 -10.11
C GLU A 276 24.38 0.50 -9.22
N TRP A 277 24.18 0.84 -7.95
CA TRP A 277 25.27 0.95 -6.98
C TRP A 277 25.95 -0.40 -6.71
N GLN A 278 25.20 -1.49 -6.57
CA GLN A 278 25.73 -2.84 -6.45
C GLN A 278 26.53 -3.25 -7.67
N TYR A 279 26.05 -2.98 -8.88
CA TYR A 279 26.76 -3.25 -10.12
C TYR A 279 28.03 -2.42 -10.27
N ARG A 280 28.02 -1.14 -9.87
CA ARG A 280 29.24 -0.31 -9.87
C ARG A 280 30.27 -0.85 -8.91
N ARG A 281 29.87 -1.15 -7.68
CA ARG A 281 30.77 -1.71 -6.67
C ARG A 281 31.31 -3.06 -7.08
N MET A 282 30.49 -3.93 -7.64
CA MET A 282 30.91 -5.20 -8.19
C MET A 282 31.97 -5.01 -9.28
N ARG A 283 31.76 -4.07 -10.21
CA ARG A 283 32.75 -3.74 -11.27
C ARG A 283 34.06 -3.21 -10.68
N GLU A 284 33.97 -2.36 -9.65
CA GLU A 284 35.19 -1.86 -9.00
C GLU A 284 35.96 -2.95 -8.28
N GLU A 285 35.30 -3.83 -7.54
CA GLU A 285 35.93 -4.94 -6.85
C GLU A 285 36.48 -5.97 -7.83
N LEU A 286 35.76 -6.30 -8.90
CA LEU A 286 36.25 -7.16 -9.98
C LEU A 286 37.48 -6.55 -10.67
N SER A 287 37.44 -5.26 -10.97
CA SER A 287 38.56 -4.51 -11.56
C SER A 287 39.80 -4.47 -10.65
N LYS A 288 39.58 -4.35 -9.31
CA LYS A 288 40.69 -4.46 -8.34
C LYS A 288 41.25 -5.87 -8.27
N ALA A 289 40.41 -6.90 -8.27
CA ALA A 289 40.81 -8.31 -8.25
C ALA A 289 41.57 -8.68 -9.51
N VAL A 290 41.07 -8.28 -10.68
CA VAL A 290 41.76 -8.50 -11.98
C VAL A 290 43.12 -7.79 -12.00
N ARG A 291 43.20 -6.53 -11.59
CA ARG A 291 44.48 -5.81 -11.48
C ARG A 291 45.45 -6.50 -10.54
N LYS A 292 44.98 -6.97 -9.38
CA LYS A 292 45.81 -7.68 -8.41
C LYS A 292 46.30 -9.00 -8.97
N TRP A 293 45.46 -9.76 -9.67
CA TRP A 293 45.81 -11.02 -10.31
C TRP A 293 46.81 -10.82 -11.44
N VAL A 294 46.56 -9.86 -12.33
CA VAL A 294 47.51 -9.51 -13.43
C VAL A 294 48.82 -9.01 -12.88
N CYS A 295 48.87 -8.23 -11.80
CA CYS A 295 50.11 -7.81 -11.16
C CYS A 295 50.87 -9.00 -10.50
N GLN A 296 50.18 -9.94 -9.87
CA GLN A 296 50.80 -11.05 -9.16
C GLN A 296 51.31 -12.16 -10.07
N GLU A 297 50.58 -12.49 -11.14
CA GLU A 297 50.95 -13.61 -12.00
C GLU A 297 51.69 -13.24 -13.30
N PHE A 298 51.44 -12.05 -13.87
CA PHE A 298 52.02 -11.65 -15.14
C PHE A 298 53.18 -10.64 -15.01
N CYS A 299 53.11 -9.69 -14.07
CA CYS A 299 54.17 -8.65 -13.98
C CYS A 299 55.48 -9.14 -13.39
N VAL A 300 55.53 -10.29 -12.74
CA VAL A 300 56.77 -10.87 -12.23
C VAL A 300 57.61 -11.47 -13.37
N ASN A 301 57.02 -11.85 -14.50
CA ASN A 301 57.70 -12.54 -15.58
C ASN A 301 57.81 -11.78 -16.92
N HIS A 302 57.02 -10.72 -17.20
CA HIS A 302 57.08 -10.02 -18.50
C HIS A 302 56.64 -8.55 -18.41
N PHE A 303 57.55 -7.64 -18.13
CA PHE A 303 57.31 -6.22 -17.94
C PHE A 303 56.75 -5.49 -19.19
N SER A 304 56.94 -5.97 -20.40
CA SER A 304 56.55 -5.29 -21.66
C SER A 304 55.16 -5.66 -22.16
N VAL A 305 54.56 -6.78 -21.75
CA VAL A 305 53.28 -7.30 -22.26
C VAL A 305 52.12 -6.87 -21.38
N CYS A 306 52.36 -6.50 -20.12
CA CYS A 306 51.35 -6.12 -19.15
C CYS A 306 50.53 -4.87 -19.56
N ARG A 307 51.17 -3.96 -20.32
CA ARG A 307 50.50 -2.70 -20.72
C ARG A 307 49.48 -2.89 -21.86
N ILE A 308 49.65 -3.92 -22.67
CA ILE A 308 48.78 -4.18 -23.84
C ILE A 308 47.60 -5.05 -23.48
N ILE A 309 47.77 -6.06 -22.64
CA ILE A 309 46.71 -7.00 -22.25
C ILE A 309 45.65 -6.30 -21.36
N VAL A 310 46.07 -5.45 -20.43
CA VAL A 310 45.13 -4.70 -19.55
C VAL A 310 44.24 -3.75 -20.38
N PHE A 311 44.79 -3.18 -21.48
CA PHE A 311 44.01 -2.29 -22.33
C PHE A 311 43.08 -3.02 -23.33
N HIS A 312 43.48 -4.21 -23.80
CA HIS A 312 42.72 -4.94 -24.80
C HIS A 312 41.56 -5.71 -24.21
N GLU A 313 41.74 -6.39 -23.06
CA GLU A 313 40.63 -7.10 -22.38
C GLU A 313 39.63 -6.14 -21.76
N PHE A 314 40.05 -4.98 -21.27
CA PHE A 314 39.15 -3.97 -20.76
C PHE A 314 38.20 -3.43 -21.84
N ARG A 315 38.69 -3.33 -23.07
CA ARG A 315 37.86 -2.90 -24.21
C ARG A 315 36.89 -3.99 -24.69
N HIS A 316 37.32 -5.26 -24.66
CA HIS A 316 36.48 -6.38 -25.05
C HIS A 316 35.37 -6.67 -24.04
N THR A 317 35.65 -6.59 -22.76
CA THR A 317 34.65 -6.81 -21.71
C THR A 317 33.59 -5.68 -21.69
N LEU A 318 33.98 -4.43 -21.96
CA LEU A 318 33.05 -3.30 -22.10
C LEU A 318 32.17 -3.43 -23.35
N ILE A 319 32.72 -3.89 -24.48
CA ILE A 319 31.96 -4.07 -25.73
C ILE A 319 31.01 -5.25 -25.63
N HIS A 320 31.43 -6.36 -24.98
CA HIS A 320 30.58 -7.54 -24.79
C HIS A 320 29.39 -7.24 -23.85
N GLN A 321 29.58 -6.43 -22.81
CA GLN A 321 28.49 -6.01 -21.92
C GLN A 321 27.55 -4.99 -22.55
N GLN A 322 28.02 -4.11 -23.45
CA GLN A 322 27.13 -3.24 -24.22
C GLN A 322 26.36 -4.02 -25.30
N LEU A 323 26.91 -5.10 -25.86
CA LEU A 323 26.22 -5.98 -26.80
C LEU A 323 25.14 -6.82 -26.10
N VAL A 324 25.41 -7.38 -24.93
CA VAL A 324 24.42 -8.14 -24.14
C VAL A 324 23.30 -7.24 -23.58
N ALA A 325 23.58 -5.97 -23.29
CA ALA A 325 22.56 -5.00 -22.87
C ALA A 325 21.65 -4.52 -24.02
N ASN A 326 22.06 -4.73 -25.28
CA ASN A 326 21.32 -4.33 -26.49
C ASN A 326 20.60 -5.49 -27.20
N GLU A 327 20.78 -6.74 -26.78
CA GLU A 327 20.02 -7.86 -27.32
C GLU A 327 18.58 -7.81 -26.81
N ARG A 328 17.68 -7.35 -27.69
CA ARG A 328 16.23 -7.44 -27.48
C ARG A 328 15.83 -8.92 -27.41
N PRO A 329 14.96 -9.34 -26.49
CA PRO A 329 14.41 -10.68 -26.55
C PRO A 329 13.60 -10.84 -27.85
N VAL A 330 14.08 -11.72 -28.72
CA VAL A 330 13.35 -12.13 -29.92
C VAL A 330 12.22 -13.05 -29.46
N TRP A 331 10.99 -12.59 -29.54
CA TRP A 331 9.81 -13.42 -29.35
C TRP A 331 9.69 -14.39 -30.53
N TYR A 332 9.92 -15.67 -30.31
CA TYR A 332 9.46 -16.73 -31.22
C TYR A 332 8.00 -17.06 -30.88
N PRO A 333 7.08 -17.05 -31.86
CA PRO A 333 5.76 -17.63 -31.64
C PRO A 333 5.92 -19.16 -31.58
N ALA A 334 5.29 -19.75 -30.59
CA ALA A 334 5.20 -21.20 -30.47
C ALA A 334 4.29 -21.78 -31.58
N PRO A 335 4.55 -23.04 -32.02
CA PRO A 335 3.77 -23.69 -33.07
C PRO A 335 2.33 -24.01 -32.68
#